data_920b89c4b115bdb5ec2c3941466f8359
#
_entry.id   920b89c4b115bdb5ec2c3941466f8359
#
_cell.length_a   1.000
_cell.length_b   1.000
_cell.length_c   1.000
_cell.angle_alpha   90.00
_cell.angle_beta   90.00
_cell.angle_gamma   90.00
#
_symmetry.space_group_name_H-M   'P 1'
#
loop_
_entity.id
_entity.type
_entity.pdbx_description
1 polymer ?
#
loop_
_entity_poly.entity_id
_entity_poly.type
_entity_poly.pdbx_seq_one_letter_code
_entity_poly.pdbx_strand_id
1 'polypeptide(L)'
;MLQQMPPNMPVLGTTATANDRVVLDIKNQLGDIFVMRGPLIRESLTLQNIRLKDQAERLAWLAEQIPRLHGTGIVYTLTKRDAEIVANWLQRNGIIAAAYYSDVEHPDFPNSDAYRNNLEEQLLHNDLKVLVATTALGMGYDKPALGFVIHFQSLGSVVAYYQQVGRAGRAIKHAYGVLLSGDEDKEIHEYFWRSAFPDENNVKKILNALDESDGLSIQELQGKVNLRQSQIEHVLKIIRVDNPAPVIKEGAKWFRTTSDYDINKERIAFLTSQRLNEWKEVQRYIDSKDCLMKFLRNALNDPDESSCGRCANCLPDIALPLGYSHALCVSAVEFLRHGEMILEPKKLIPKDAFLIYGFHGNLEKQGLSSEPGRILSRWGDAGWGHVVAANKHAGHFNDSLVDAVVEMILDRWKPAPAPLWITCVPSMIHLELVPGFARRVATKLQIPFLCLFRFIRTLIPILSERAF
;
A
#
# COMPACT_ATOMS: atom_id res chain seq x y z
N MET A 1 25.25 3.39 -19.38
CA MET A 1 25.60 4.79 -19.10
C MET A 1 26.97 4.91 -18.43
N LEU A 2 27.22 4.32 -17.26
CA LEU A 2 28.52 4.40 -16.58
C LEU A 2 29.67 3.78 -17.38
N GLN A 3 29.45 2.67 -18.08
CA GLN A 3 30.44 2.02 -18.97
C GLN A 3 30.78 2.85 -20.22
N GLN A 4 30.05 3.94 -20.49
CA GLN A 4 30.29 4.85 -21.60
C GLN A 4 31.02 6.14 -21.15
N MET A 5 31.32 6.25 -19.85
CA MET A 5 32.08 7.39 -19.33
C MET A 5 33.58 7.23 -19.62
N PRO A 6 34.31 8.35 -19.76
CA PRO A 6 35.76 8.31 -19.93
C PRO A 6 36.40 7.55 -18.75
N PRO A 7 37.40 6.66 -19.03
CA PRO A 7 38.00 5.81 -17.98
C PRO A 7 38.72 6.60 -16.85
N ASN A 8 39.00 7.88 -17.06
CA ASN A 8 39.65 8.74 -16.07
C ASN A 8 38.66 9.63 -15.28
N MET A 9 37.35 9.44 -15.46
CA MET A 9 36.37 10.24 -14.73
C MET A 9 36.20 9.69 -13.29
N PRO A 10 36.48 10.50 -12.25
CA PRO A 10 36.24 10.07 -10.88
C PRO A 10 34.75 9.95 -10.62
N VAL A 11 34.32 8.82 -10.05
CA VAL A 11 32.93 8.55 -9.67
C VAL A 11 32.86 8.40 -8.15
N LEU A 12 32.07 9.25 -7.50
CA LEU A 12 31.78 9.17 -6.08
C LEU A 12 30.34 8.69 -5.89
N GLY A 13 30.14 7.50 -5.31
CA GLY A 13 28.86 7.01 -4.87
C GLY A 13 28.70 7.15 -3.36
N THR A 14 27.65 7.83 -2.90
CA THR A 14 27.33 7.95 -1.48
C THR A 14 26.01 7.30 -1.15
N THR A 15 25.98 6.51 -0.07
CA THR A 15 24.76 5.87 0.43
C THR A 15 24.87 5.67 1.93
N ALA A 16 23.75 5.74 2.63
CA ALA A 16 23.69 5.48 4.08
C ALA A 16 23.60 3.97 4.42
N THR A 17 23.41 3.08 3.44
CA THR A 17 22.98 1.69 3.66
C THR A 17 23.59 0.70 2.67
N ALA A 18 24.83 0.89 2.27
CA ALA A 18 25.54 -0.08 1.43
C ALA A 18 25.98 -1.29 2.28
N ASN A 19 25.18 -2.36 2.27
CA ASN A 19 25.61 -3.66 2.74
C ASN A 19 26.57 -4.34 1.73
N ASP A 20 27.19 -5.46 2.10
CA ASP A 20 28.18 -6.14 1.25
C ASP A 20 27.60 -6.56 -0.11
N ARG A 21 26.32 -6.90 -0.18
CA ARG A 21 25.65 -7.22 -1.43
C ARG A 21 25.61 -6.01 -2.38
N VAL A 22 25.21 -4.83 -1.87
CA VAL A 22 25.18 -3.60 -2.67
C VAL A 22 26.58 -3.22 -3.12
N VAL A 23 27.59 -3.34 -2.25
CA VAL A 23 28.99 -3.10 -2.59
C VAL A 23 29.46 -4.06 -3.70
N LEU A 24 29.11 -5.34 -3.62
CA LEU A 24 29.43 -6.34 -4.64
C LEU A 24 28.76 -6.02 -5.99
N ASP A 25 27.49 -5.64 -5.97
CA ASP A 25 26.76 -5.23 -7.17
C ASP A 25 27.39 -4.00 -7.84
N ILE A 26 27.82 -3.02 -7.05
CA ILE A 26 28.55 -1.84 -7.54
C ILE A 26 29.91 -2.24 -8.15
N LYS A 27 30.68 -3.10 -7.46
CA LYS A 27 31.95 -3.63 -7.98
C LYS A 27 31.78 -4.36 -9.30
N ASN A 28 30.73 -5.17 -9.44
CA ASN A 28 30.43 -5.88 -10.67
C ASN A 28 30.09 -4.94 -11.84
N GLN A 29 29.58 -3.73 -11.55
CA GLN A 29 29.22 -2.75 -12.58
C GLN A 29 30.35 -1.76 -12.91
N LEU A 30 31.13 -1.36 -11.92
CA LEU A 30 32.13 -0.29 -12.04
C LEU A 30 33.57 -0.78 -11.99
N GLY A 31 33.81 -2.07 -11.66
CA GLY A 31 35.13 -2.61 -11.40
C GLY A 31 35.61 -2.30 -9.98
N ASP A 32 36.93 -2.19 -9.80
CA ASP A 32 37.50 -1.93 -8.49
C ASP A 32 37.14 -0.54 -7.98
N ILE A 33 36.54 -0.52 -6.79
CA ILE A 33 36.14 0.71 -6.06
C ILE A 33 36.76 0.72 -4.68
N PHE A 34 37.13 1.90 -4.19
CA PHE A 34 37.51 2.10 -2.81
C PHE A 34 36.24 2.32 -1.97
N VAL A 35 36.05 1.51 -0.91
CA VAL A 35 34.85 1.56 -0.04
C VAL A 35 35.24 2.16 1.31
N MET A 36 34.60 3.27 1.69
CA MET A 36 34.68 3.83 3.03
C MET A 36 33.33 3.62 3.74
N ARG A 37 33.36 3.07 4.96
CA ARG A 37 32.18 2.95 5.82
C ARG A 37 32.36 3.74 7.10
N GLY A 38 31.40 4.60 7.41
CA GLY A 38 31.32 5.28 8.70
C GLY A 38 30.48 4.49 9.71
N PRO A 39 30.50 4.86 10.99
CA PRO A 39 29.70 4.22 12.03
C PRO A 39 28.20 4.46 11.76
N LEU A 40 27.40 3.42 11.95
CA LEU A 40 25.96 3.48 11.73
C LEU A 40 25.17 3.80 13.01
N ILE A 41 25.85 3.87 14.15
CA ILE A 41 25.22 4.17 15.44
C ILE A 41 24.75 5.62 15.50
N ARG A 42 23.54 5.83 16.00
CA ARG A 42 23.00 7.18 16.32
C ARG A 42 22.73 7.28 17.81
N GLU A 43 23.51 8.13 18.45
CA GLU A 43 23.44 8.30 19.90
C GLU A 43 22.15 8.94 20.41
N SER A 44 21.44 9.69 19.59
CA SER A 44 20.17 10.32 19.92
C SER A 44 18.94 9.40 19.77
N LEU A 45 19.07 8.24 19.09
CA LEU A 45 17.93 7.46 18.66
C LEU A 45 17.62 6.29 19.61
N THR A 46 16.44 6.28 20.20
CA THR A 46 15.89 5.16 20.97
C THR A 46 14.99 4.32 20.08
N LEU A 47 15.39 3.08 19.81
CA LEU A 47 14.62 2.12 19.02
C LEU A 47 13.70 1.29 19.91
N GLN A 48 12.48 1.04 19.47
CA GLN A 48 11.50 0.19 20.13
C GLN A 48 10.61 -0.53 19.13
N ASN A 49 10.40 -1.85 19.33
CA ASN A 49 9.43 -2.64 18.60
C ASN A 49 8.22 -2.92 19.49
N ILE A 50 7.00 -2.71 18.96
CA ILE A 50 5.76 -2.92 19.69
C ILE A 50 4.83 -3.76 18.82
N ARG A 51 4.45 -4.94 19.31
CA ARG A 51 3.46 -5.78 18.64
C ARG A 51 2.06 -5.44 19.21
N LEU A 52 1.16 -5.06 18.31
CA LEU A 52 -0.24 -4.79 18.59
C LEU A 52 -1.08 -5.67 17.66
N LYS A 53 -2.20 -6.17 18.17
CA LYS A 53 -2.95 -7.23 17.49
C LYS A 53 -3.44 -6.79 16.11
N ASP A 54 -4.00 -5.59 16.03
CA ASP A 54 -4.65 -5.10 14.82
C ASP A 54 -4.54 -3.59 14.66
N GLN A 55 -5.10 -3.09 13.58
CA GLN A 55 -5.08 -1.68 13.21
C GLN A 55 -5.74 -0.77 14.26
N ALA A 56 -6.81 -1.23 14.92
CA ALA A 56 -7.51 -0.41 15.93
C ALA A 56 -6.65 -0.17 17.17
N GLU A 57 -5.93 -1.21 17.62
CA GLU A 57 -4.97 -1.10 18.72
C GLU A 57 -3.83 -0.13 18.39
N ARG A 58 -3.30 -0.19 17.15
CA ARG A 58 -2.25 0.73 16.69
C ARG A 58 -2.75 2.17 16.61
N LEU A 59 -3.97 2.39 16.12
CA LEU A 59 -4.60 3.72 16.10
C LEU A 59 -4.78 4.28 17.51
N ALA A 60 -5.27 3.46 18.45
CA ALA A 60 -5.42 3.84 19.85
C ALA A 60 -4.08 4.23 20.48
N TRP A 61 -3.04 3.41 20.25
CA TRP A 61 -1.69 3.66 20.73
C TRP A 61 -1.12 4.98 20.19
N LEU A 62 -1.27 5.22 18.88
CA LEU A 62 -0.79 6.47 18.26
C LEU A 62 -1.47 7.70 18.87
N ALA A 63 -2.80 7.69 19.02
CA ALA A 63 -3.55 8.80 19.57
C ALA A 63 -3.15 9.10 21.02
N GLU A 64 -2.78 8.08 21.80
CA GLU A 64 -2.36 8.24 23.19
C GLU A 64 -0.89 8.66 23.32
N GLN A 65 0.01 8.12 22.52
CA GLN A 65 1.45 8.34 22.71
C GLN A 65 1.99 9.56 21.96
N ILE A 66 1.48 9.88 20.77
CA ILE A 66 2.01 11.01 19.96
C ILE A 66 1.94 12.35 20.71
N PRO A 67 0.89 12.71 21.45
CA PRO A 67 0.86 13.94 22.22
C PRO A 67 1.96 14.05 23.29
N ARG A 68 2.43 12.92 23.81
CA ARG A 68 3.48 12.82 24.84
C ARG A 68 4.90 12.91 24.27
N LEU A 69 5.07 12.66 22.97
CA LEU A 69 6.36 12.73 22.31
C LEU A 69 6.79 14.18 22.07
N HIS A 70 8.06 14.47 22.30
CA HIS A 70 8.63 15.81 22.07
C HIS A 70 8.79 16.08 20.57
N GLY A 71 8.60 17.36 20.21
CA GLY A 71 8.79 17.81 18.81
C GLY A 71 7.71 17.28 17.87
N THR A 72 8.07 17.27 16.61
CA THR A 72 7.24 16.76 15.51
C THR A 72 7.84 15.48 14.96
N GLY A 73 7.04 14.70 14.24
CA GLY A 73 7.50 13.42 13.72
C GLY A 73 6.81 12.97 12.44
N ILE A 74 7.24 11.81 11.98
CA ILE A 74 6.68 11.14 10.82
C ILE A 74 6.10 9.80 11.25
N VAL A 75 4.89 9.49 10.79
CA VAL A 75 4.32 8.14 10.87
C VAL A 75 4.33 7.54 9.46
N TYR A 76 5.12 6.49 9.24
CA TYR A 76 5.16 5.80 7.97
C TYR A 76 4.09 4.73 7.88
N THR A 77 3.42 4.67 6.73
CA THR A 77 2.43 3.65 6.38
C THR A 77 2.78 2.98 5.06
N LEU A 78 2.31 1.76 4.87
CA LEU A 78 2.58 0.99 3.64
C LEU A 78 1.69 1.43 2.46
N THR A 79 0.49 1.95 2.74
CA THR A 79 -0.47 2.33 1.71
C THR A 79 -0.94 3.77 1.86
N LYS A 80 -1.37 4.38 0.75
CA LYS A 80 -1.99 5.72 0.73
C LYS A 80 -3.23 5.77 1.62
N ARG A 81 -4.05 4.72 1.56
CA ARG A 81 -5.25 4.58 2.38
C ARG A 81 -4.92 4.62 3.87
N ASP A 82 -3.89 3.88 4.28
CA ASP A 82 -3.50 3.89 5.70
C ASP A 82 -2.95 5.25 6.11
N ALA A 83 -2.28 5.97 5.20
CA ALA A 83 -1.85 7.34 5.47
C ALA A 83 -3.05 8.26 5.76
N GLU A 84 -4.11 8.16 4.98
CA GLU A 84 -5.34 8.93 5.20
C GLU A 84 -6.07 8.49 6.48
N ILE A 85 -6.24 7.18 6.70
CA ILE A 85 -6.89 6.65 7.90
C ILE A 85 -6.18 7.14 9.17
N VAL A 86 -4.86 7.01 9.23
CA VAL A 86 -4.08 7.42 10.39
C VAL A 86 -4.11 8.93 10.56
N ALA A 87 -3.97 9.72 9.49
CA ALA A 87 -4.03 11.18 9.58
C ALA A 87 -5.41 11.65 10.09
N ASN A 88 -6.50 11.14 9.50
CA ASN A 88 -7.87 11.47 9.92
C ASN A 88 -8.17 11.05 11.36
N TRP A 89 -7.67 9.88 11.78
CA TRP A 89 -7.79 9.43 13.16
C TRP A 89 -7.07 10.35 14.14
N LEU A 90 -5.85 10.75 13.82
CA LEU A 90 -5.07 11.66 14.64
C LEU A 90 -5.74 13.04 14.74
N GLN A 91 -6.24 13.58 13.64
CA GLN A 91 -7.00 14.84 13.60
C GLN A 91 -8.27 14.77 14.45
N ARG A 92 -9.02 13.67 14.38
CA ARG A 92 -10.22 13.44 15.20
C ARG A 92 -9.90 13.42 16.70
N ASN A 93 -8.68 13.06 17.07
CA ASN A 93 -8.19 13.09 18.44
C ASN A 93 -7.41 14.38 18.78
N GLY A 94 -7.60 15.48 18.03
CA GLY A 94 -7.03 16.79 18.31
C GLY A 94 -5.52 16.92 18.01
N ILE A 95 -4.94 15.98 17.25
CA ILE A 95 -3.53 16.02 16.86
C ILE A 95 -3.41 16.60 15.45
N ILE A 96 -2.61 17.67 15.28
CA ILE A 96 -2.40 18.31 13.98
C ILE A 96 -1.56 17.37 13.10
N ALA A 97 -2.21 16.71 12.17
CA ALA A 97 -1.61 15.71 11.28
C ALA A 97 -2.09 15.90 9.84
N ALA A 98 -1.31 15.45 8.86
CA ALA A 98 -1.69 15.43 7.46
C ALA A 98 -1.17 14.14 6.79
N ALA A 99 -1.92 13.64 5.77
CA ALA A 99 -1.48 12.53 4.94
C ALA A 99 -0.56 13.02 3.83
N TYR A 100 0.48 12.22 3.51
CA TYR A 100 1.48 12.53 2.48
C TYR A 100 1.78 11.30 1.62
N TYR A 101 1.49 11.40 0.32
CA TYR A 101 1.79 10.36 -0.68
C TYR A 101 1.92 10.96 -2.08
N SER A 102 2.36 10.19 -3.07
CA SER A 102 2.82 10.68 -4.38
C SER A 102 1.84 11.57 -5.16
N ASP A 103 0.56 11.29 -5.04
CA ASP A 103 -0.55 11.94 -5.76
C ASP A 103 -1.59 12.50 -4.78
N VAL A 104 -1.15 12.94 -3.59
CA VAL A 104 -2.03 13.64 -2.64
C VAL A 104 -2.45 14.98 -3.23
N GLU A 105 -3.75 15.26 -3.20
CA GLU A 105 -4.34 16.48 -3.76
C GLU A 105 -5.05 17.29 -2.68
N HIS A 106 -5.11 18.59 -2.89
CA HIS A 106 -5.90 19.49 -2.05
C HIS A 106 -6.46 20.62 -2.92
N PRO A 107 -7.73 21.00 -2.74
CA PRO A 107 -8.41 21.99 -3.61
C PRO A 107 -7.71 23.35 -3.73
N ASP A 108 -7.01 23.77 -2.68
CA ASP A 108 -6.33 25.07 -2.64
C ASP A 108 -4.97 25.08 -3.36
N PHE A 109 -4.52 23.94 -3.89
CA PHE A 109 -3.22 23.82 -4.55
C PHE A 109 -3.36 23.39 -6.01
N PRO A 110 -2.50 23.91 -6.90
CA PRO A 110 -2.63 23.68 -8.35
C PRO A 110 -2.28 22.23 -8.76
N ASN A 111 -1.52 21.52 -7.94
CA ASN A 111 -1.11 20.12 -8.19
C ASN A 111 -0.55 19.47 -6.92
N SER A 112 -0.36 18.16 -7.00
CA SER A 112 0.17 17.34 -5.92
C SER A 112 1.56 17.77 -5.43
N ASP A 113 2.44 18.22 -6.34
CA ASP A 113 3.79 18.64 -5.96
C ASP A 113 3.77 19.90 -5.10
N ALA A 114 2.94 20.90 -5.47
CA ALA A 114 2.77 22.12 -4.70
C ALA A 114 2.21 21.83 -3.29
N TYR A 115 1.24 20.94 -3.20
CA TYR A 115 0.67 20.57 -1.91
C TYR A 115 1.67 19.78 -1.05
N ARG A 116 2.43 18.84 -1.62
CA ARG A 116 3.49 18.11 -0.91
C ARG A 116 4.56 19.04 -0.36
N ASN A 117 5.04 19.99 -1.16
CA ASN A 117 6.01 20.97 -0.71
C ASN A 117 5.48 21.80 0.48
N ASN A 118 4.22 22.22 0.43
CA ASN A 118 3.59 22.91 1.55
C ASN A 118 3.53 22.05 2.83
N LEU A 119 3.20 20.77 2.72
CA LEU A 119 3.18 19.86 3.88
C LEU A 119 4.58 19.64 4.48
N GLU A 120 5.60 19.57 3.63
CA GLU A 120 7.00 19.48 4.05
C GLU A 120 7.45 20.76 4.80
N GLU A 121 7.06 21.94 4.31
CA GLU A 121 7.31 23.22 4.97
C GLU A 121 6.58 23.32 6.32
N GLN A 122 5.31 22.96 6.37
CA GLN A 122 4.54 22.93 7.62
C GLN A 122 5.19 22.01 8.67
N LEU A 123 5.65 20.83 8.26
CA LEU A 123 6.38 19.96 9.18
C LEU A 123 7.71 20.58 9.60
N LEU A 124 8.42 21.23 8.68
CA LEU A 124 9.71 21.91 8.97
C LEU A 124 9.54 23.02 10.03
N HIS A 125 8.48 23.81 9.93
CA HIS A 125 8.18 24.93 10.84
C HIS A 125 7.45 24.49 12.12
N ASN A 126 7.14 23.22 12.30
CA ASN A 126 6.37 22.63 13.41
C ASN A 126 4.89 23.02 13.44
N ASP A 127 4.31 23.43 12.33
CA ASP A 127 2.89 23.70 12.18
C ASP A 127 2.08 22.38 12.15
N LEU A 128 2.72 21.29 11.72
CA LEU A 128 2.23 19.92 11.87
C LEU A 128 2.94 19.22 13.04
N LYS A 129 2.16 18.53 13.90
CA LYS A 129 2.71 17.60 14.88
C LYS A 129 3.21 16.32 14.21
N VAL A 130 2.48 15.84 13.20
CA VAL A 130 2.75 14.58 12.51
C VAL A 130 2.48 14.70 11.01
N LEU A 131 3.44 14.24 10.21
CA LEU A 131 3.21 13.93 8.81
C LEU A 131 3.05 12.41 8.67
N VAL A 132 1.88 11.96 8.21
CA VAL A 132 1.61 10.54 7.99
C VAL A 132 1.93 10.21 6.54
N ALA A 133 3.01 9.50 6.31
CA ALA A 133 3.61 9.40 4.98
C ALA A 133 3.73 7.95 4.49
N THR A 134 3.57 7.76 3.19
CA THR A 134 4.11 6.57 2.52
C THR A 134 5.60 6.75 2.21
N THR A 135 6.22 5.77 1.54
CA THR A 135 7.60 5.90 1.02
C THR A 135 7.78 7.05 0.03
N ALA A 136 6.70 7.76 -0.36
CA ALA A 136 6.77 8.97 -1.18
C ALA A 136 7.53 10.11 -0.48
N LEU A 137 7.51 10.18 0.85
CA LEU A 137 8.44 11.02 1.62
C LEU A 137 9.82 10.35 1.62
N GLY A 138 10.44 10.41 0.45
CA GLY A 138 11.65 9.70 0.11
C GLY A 138 12.93 10.44 0.47
N MET A 139 14.04 10.03 -0.18
CA MET A 139 15.34 10.69 -0.04
C MET A 139 15.23 12.18 -0.38
N GLY A 140 15.89 13.02 0.42
CA GLY A 140 15.91 14.47 0.20
C GLY A 140 15.22 15.29 1.28
N TYR A 141 14.17 14.78 1.94
CA TYR A 141 13.59 15.51 3.08
C TYR A 141 14.49 15.41 4.31
N ASP A 142 14.93 16.55 4.83
CA ASP A 142 15.76 16.66 6.02
C ASP A 142 15.17 17.66 7.00
N LYS A 143 14.79 17.17 8.17
CA LYS A 143 14.44 17.98 9.34
C LYS A 143 15.36 17.60 10.50
N PRO A 144 16.38 18.43 10.81
CA PRO A 144 17.37 18.10 11.84
C PRO A 144 16.77 17.81 13.23
N ALA A 145 15.70 18.55 13.59
CA ALA A 145 15.03 18.45 14.88
C ALA A 145 13.81 17.49 14.88
N LEU A 146 13.82 16.44 14.04
CA LEU A 146 12.73 15.46 14.01
C LEU A 146 12.75 14.59 15.27
N GLY A 147 11.68 14.67 16.10
CA GLY A 147 11.61 14.04 17.42
C GLY A 147 11.29 12.54 17.38
N PHE A 148 10.54 12.09 16.37
CA PHE A 148 10.19 10.68 16.26
C PHE A 148 9.90 10.26 14.83
N VAL A 149 10.13 8.97 14.58
CA VAL A 149 9.67 8.25 13.40
C VAL A 149 8.97 6.98 13.89
N ILE A 150 7.72 6.80 13.52
CA ILE A 150 6.92 5.64 13.86
C ILE A 150 6.51 4.92 12.57
N HIS A 151 6.70 3.61 12.51
CA HIS A 151 6.13 2.78 11.45
C HIS A 151 4.84 2.16 11.95
N PHE A 152 3.75 2.46 11.27
CA PHE A 152 2.41 1.97 11.61
C PHE A 152 2.24 0.48 11.34
N GLN A 153 3.00 -0.03 10.37
CA GLN A 153 3.05 -1.45 9.98
C GLN A 153 4.52 -1.85 9.75
N SER A 154 4.79 -3.16 9.84
CA SER A 154 6.13 -3.67 9.55
C SER A 154 6.50 -3.46 8.08
N LEU A 155 7.74 -3.03 7.85
CA LEU A 155 8.28 -2.86 6.50
C LEU A 155 8.70 -4.21 5.90
N GLY A 156 9.00 -4.18 4.59
CA GLY A 156 9.52 -5.33 3.86
C GLY A 156 11.03 -5.57 4.05
N SER A 157 11.79 -4.62 4.65
CA SER A 157 13.24 -4.72 4.78
C SER A 157 13.77 -3.92 5.96
N VAL A 158 14.71 -4.48 6.73
CA VAL A 158 15.40 -3.79 7.82
C VAL A 158 16.27 -2.63 7.32
N VAL A 159 16.77 -2.72 6.11
CA VAL A 159 17.54 -1.66 5.45
C VAL A 159 16.66 -0.43 5.23
N ALA A 160 15.45 -0.63 4.68
CA ALA A 160 14.48 0.44 4.49
C ALA A 160 14.05 1.05 5.84
N TYR A 161 13.84 0.21 6.85
CA TYR A 161 13.56 0.67 8.20
C TYR A 161 14.66 1.58 8.73
N TYR A 162 15.92 1.15 8.67
CA TYR A 162 17.07 1.93 9.15
C TYR A 162 17.15 3.29 8.43
N GLN A 163 16.94 3.34 7.10
CA GLN A 163 16.94 4.58 6.34
C GLN A 163 15.86 5.56 6.80
N GLN A 164 14.69 5.06 7.14
CA GLN A 164 13.55 5.88 7.55
C GLN A 164 13.67 6.35 9.01
N VAL A 165 14.00 5.48 9.96
CA VAL A 165 14.22 5.89 11.35
C VAL A 165 15.42 6.80 11.50
N GLY A 166 16.43 6.66 10.63
CA GLY A 166 17.60 7.51 10.58
C GLY A 166 17.33 8.98 10.22
N ARG A 167 16.08 9.36 9.92
CA ARG A 167 15.66 10.76 9.78
C ARG A 167 15.50 11.46 11.12
N ALA A 168 15.11 10.71 12.18
CA ALA A 168 14.95 11.26 13.52
C ALA A 168 16.31 11.48 14.22
N GLY A 169 16.35 12.44 15.12
CA GLY A 169 17.46 12.63 16.04
C GLY A 169 18.75 13.20 15.45
N ARG A 170 18.70 13.92 14.33
CA ARG A 170 19.93 14.46 13.69
C ARG A 170 20.58 15.59 14.49
N ALA A 171 19.77 16.51 15.04
CA ALA A 171 20.24 17.67 15.77
C ALA A 171 19.60 17.80 17.17
N ILE A 172 19.04 16.74 17.71
CA ILE A 172 18.43 16.70 19.04
C ILE A 172 19.01 15.55 19.84
N LYS A 173 18.97 15.67 21.18
CA LYS A 173 19.59 14.68 22.08
C LYS A 173 18.79 13.37 22.21
N HIS A 174 17.46 13.42 22.02
CA HIS A 174 16.58 12.28 22.17
C HIS A 174 15.53 12.25 21.07
N ALA A 175 15.44 11.14 20.39
CA ALA A 175 14.43 10.85 19.38
C ALA A 175 13.99 9.39 19.48
N TYR A 176 12.78 9.10 19.03
CA TYR A 176 12.24 7.74 19.02
C TYR A 176 12.12 7.19 17.60
N GLY A 177 12.56 5.95 17.43
CA GLY A 177 12.28 5.12 16.26
C GLY A 177 11.42 3.94 16.68
N VAL A 178 10.11 3.97 16.37
CA VAL A 178 9.18 2.93 16.81
C VAL A 178 8.68 2.12 15.62
N LEU A 179 8.73 0.81 15.75
CA LEU A 179 8.13 -0.11 14.79
C LEU A 179 6.92 -0.79 15.42
N LEU A 180 5.72 -0.41 14.95
CA LEU A 180 4.51 -1.13 15.26
C LEU A 180 4.34 -2.28 14.27
N SER A 181 3.79 -3.39 14.73
CA SER A 181 3.47 -4.56 13.90
C SER A 181 2.15 -5.18 14.33
N GLY A 182 1.43 -5.77 13.39
CA GLY A 182 0.17 -6.46 13.61
C GLY A 182 0.07 -7.76 12.82
N ASP A 183 -0.96 -8.56 13.11
CA ASP A 183 -1.15 -9.86 12.47
C ASP A 183 -1.47 -9.73 10.97
N GLU A 184 -2.13 -8.63 10.57
CA GLU A 184 -2.49 -8.33 9.18
C GLU A 184 -1.33 -7.87 8.30
N ASP A 185 -0.18 -7.51 8.86
CA ASP A 185 0.99 -7.04 8.10
C ASP A 185 1.43 -8.07 7.05
N LYS A 186 1.34 -9.36 7.38
CA LYS A 186 1.68 -10.46 6.48
C LYS A 186 0.83 -10.43 5.20
N GLU A 187 -0.49 -10.22 5.32
CA GLU A 187 -1.40 -10.20 4.18
C GLU A 187 -1.10 -9.02 3.24
N ILE A 188 -0.73 -7.87 3.80
CA ILE A 188 -0.32 -6.69 3.02
C ILE A 188 0.95 -7.01 2.22
N HIS A 189 1.94 -7.62 2.84
CA HIS A 189 3.18 -8.00 2.16
C HIS A 189 2.95 -9.09 1.10
N GLU A 190 2.13 -10.10 1.37
CA GLU A 190 1.74 -11.12 0.39
C GLU A 190 1.05 -10.50 -0.83
N TYR A 191 0.19 -9.51 -0.61
CA TYR A 191 -0.39 -8.74 -1.71
C TYR A 191 0.67 -8.02 -2.54
N PHE A 192 1.63 -7.33 -1.90
CA PHE A 192 2.72 -6.66 -2.60
C PHE A 192 3.60 -7.62 -3.38
N TRP A 193 3.91 -8.79 -2.83
CA TRP A 193 4.71 -9.80 -3.57
C TRP A 193 3.98 -10.33 -4.80
N ARG A 194 2.69 -10.65 -4.65
CA ARG A 194 1.87 -11.13 -5.78
C ARG A 194 1.66 -10.06 -6.86
N SER A 195 1.49 -8.81 -6.46
CA SER A 195 1.26 -7.69 -7.37
C SER A 195 2.54 -7.06 -7.93
N ALA A 196 3.70 -7.45 -7.44
CA ALA A 196 4.98 -6.87 -7.84
C ALA A 196 5.38 -7.16 -9.30
N PHE A 197 4.89 -8.27 -9.84
CA PHE A 197 5.13 -8.68 -11.21
C PHE A 197 3.82 -8.86 -11.96
N PRO A 198 3.80 -8.58 -13.27
CA PRO A 198 2.60 -8.72 -14.06
C PRO A 198 2.22 -10.19 -14.24
N ASP A 199 0.93 -10.44 -14.29
CA ASP A 199 0.38 -11.75 -14.68
C ASP A 199 0.72 -12.05 -16.15
N GLU A 200 1.15 -13.30 -16.45
CA GLU A 200 1.55 -13.74 -17.78
C GLU A 200 0.43 -13.54 -18.82
N ASN A 201 -0.82 -13.81 -18.45
CA ASN A 201 -1.96 -13.63 -19.36
C ASN A 201 -2.18 -12.15 -19.68
N ASN A 202 -1.93 -11.25 -18.73
CA ASN A 202 -2.03 -9.81 -18.97
C ASN A 202 -0.94 -9.34 -19.92
N VAL A 203 0.28 -9.85 -19.77
CA VAL A 203 1.38 -9.56 -20.70
C VAL A 203 1.02 -10.03 -22.09
N LYS A 204 0.59 -11.29 -22.25
CA LYS A 204 0.18 -11.85 -23.56
C LYS A 204 -0.93 -11.04 -24.21
N LYS A 205 -1.96 -10.62 -23.45
CA LYS A 205 -3.06 -9.79 -23.98
C LYS A 205 -2.57 -8.44 -24.50
N ILE A 206 -1.65 -7.79 -23.77
CA ILE A 206 -1.11 -6.50 -24.19
C ILE A 206 -0.21 -6.65 -25.42
N LEU A 207 0.68 -7.64 -25.43
CA LEU A 207 1.57 -7.89 -26.58
C LEU A 207 0.75 -8.21 -27.83
N ASN A 208 -0.24 -9.11 -27.76
CA ASN A 208 -1.11 -9.45 -28.91
C ASN A 208 -1.85 -8.19 -29.42
N ALA A 209 -2.38 -7.35 -28.53
CA ALA A 209 -3.05 -6.12 -28.96
C ALA A 209 -2.10 -5.13 -29.66
N LEU A 210 -0.82 -5.11 -29.29
CA LEU A 210 0.22 -4.31 -29.94
C LEU A 210 0.67 -4.93 -31.27
N ASP A 211 0.77 -6.26 -31.37
CA ASP A 211 1.11 -6.97 -32.60
C ASP A 211 0.07 -6.72 -33.73
N GLU A 212 -1.21 -6.56 -33.35
CA GLU A 212 -2.33 -6.28 -34.26
C GLU A 212 -2.47 -4.81 -34.65
N SER A 213 -1.52 -3.94 -34.29
CA SER A 213 -1.65 -2.50 -34.46
C SER A 213 -0.32 -1.79 -34.72
N ASP A 214 -0.40 -0.63 -35.36
CA ASP A 214 0.73 0.28 -35.57
C ASP A 214 0.82 1.29 -34.42
N GLY A 215 1.07 0.75 -33.20
CA GLY A 215 1.22 1.50 -31.96
C GLY A 215 -0.09 1.96 -31.32
N LEU A 216 -0.18 1.76 -29.99
CA LEU A 216 -1.37 2.10 -29.18
C LEU A 216 -0.99 2.97 -27.98
N SER A 217 -1.83 3.98 -27.71
CA SER A 217 -1.84 4.69 -26.44
C SER A 217 -2.42 3.82 -25.31
N ILE A 218 -2.24 4.23 -24.06
CA ILE A 218 -2.83 3.53 -22.90
C ILE A 218 -4.36 3.45 -23.02
N GLN A 219 -5.00 4.52 -23.48
CA GLN A 219 -6.47 4.55 -23.66
C GLN A 219 -6.94 3.59 -24.76
N GLU A 220 -6.23 3.53 -25.88
CA GLU A 220 -6.52 2.59 -26.96
C GLU A 220 -6.32 1.14 -26.52
N LEU A 221 -5.27 0.86 -25.72
CA LEU A 221 -5.07 -0.45 -25.09
C LEU A 221 -6.23 -0.82 -24.15
N GLN A 222 -6.71 0.12 -23.32
CA GLN A 222 -7.90 -0.13 -22.46
C GLN A 222 -9.15 -0.48 -23.29
N GLY A 223 -9.27 0.06 -24.49
CA GLY A 223 -10.36 -0.27 -25.42
C GLY A 223 -10.23 -1.64 -26.09
N LYS A 224 -9.01 -2.24 -26.10
CA LYS A 224 -8.74 -3.57 -26.70
C LYS A 224 -8.62 -4.67 -25.66
N VAL A 225 -8.06 -4.37 -24.47
CA VAL A 225 -7.85 -5.36 -23.41
C VAL A 225 -8.67 -5.02 -22.16
N ASN A 226 -9.28 -6.01 -21.53
CA ASN A 226 -10.09 -5.81 -20.33
C ASN A 226 -9.22 -5.68 -19.08
N LEU A 227 -8.38 -4.63 -19.05
CA LEU A 227 -7.47 -4.33 -17.94
C LEU A 227 -7.68 -2.87 -17.47
N ARG A 228 -7.37 -2.61 -16.21
CA ARG A 228 -7.33 -1.23 -15.69
C ARG A 228 -6.09 -0.51 -16.25
N GLN A 229 -6.14 0.81 -16.35
CA GLN A 229 -4.99 1.61 -16.78
C GLN A 229 -3.72 1.28 -16.00
N SER A 230 -3.82 1.25 -14.67
CA SER A 230 -2.68 0.93 -13.79
C SER A 230 -2.07 -0.45 -14.05
N GLN A 231 -2.89 -1.44 -14.42
CA GLN A 231 -2.39 -2.78 -14.79
C GLN A 231 -1.64 -2.76 -16.12
N ILE A 232 -2.15 -2.02 -17.12
CA ILE A 232 -1.48 -1.85 -18.41
C ILE A 232 -0.14 -1.14 -18.24
N GLU A 233 -0.14 -0.01 -17.50
CA GLU A 233 1.07 0.75 -17.20
C GLU A 233 2.11 -0.08 -16.45
N HIS A 234 1.66 -0.87 -15.48
CA HIS A 234 2.53 -1.77 -14.71
C HIS A 234 3.20 -2.82 -15.61
N VAL A 235 2.42 -3.49 -16.46
CA VAL A 235 2.96 -4.46 -17.43
C VAL A 235 4.01 -3.78 -18.33
N LEU A 236 3.62 -2.70 -19.01
CA LEU A 236 4.49 -2.00 -19.96
C LEU A 236 5.77 -1.47 -19.31
N LYS A 237 5.67 -0.96 -18.07
CA LYS A 237 6.82 -0.47 -17.30
C LYS A 237 7.83 -1.58 -17.01
N ILE A 238 7.36 -2.79 -16.73
CA ILE A 238 8.25 -3.93 -16.41
C ILE A 238 8.88 -4.49 -17.67
N ILE A 239 8.09 -4.80 -18.70
CA ILE A 239 8.63 -5.49 -19.88
C ILE A 239 9.51 -4.59 -20.77
N ARG A 240 9.34 -3.26 -20.72
CA ARG A 240 10.17 -2.32 -21.52
C ARG A 240 11.65 -2.29 -21.13
N VAL A 241 12.00 -2.73 -19.92
CA VAL A 241 13.38 -2.72 -19.42
C VAL A 241 14.10 -4.05 -19.61
N ASP A 242 13.40 -5.05 -20.12
CA ASP A 242 14.02 -6.33 -20.47
C ASP A 242 14.94 -6.19 -21.71
N ASN A 243 15.86 -7.10 -21.87
CA ASN A 243 16.81 -7.09 -22.99
C ASN A 243 16.82 -8.47 -23.67
N PRO A 244 16.34 -8.54 -24.93
CA PRO A 244 15.77 -7.47 -25.75
C PRO A 244 14.39 -7.01 -25.24
N ALA A 245 14.11 -5.70 -25.35
CA ALA A 245 12.84 -5.14 -24.95
C ALA A 245 11.73 -5.53 -25.93
N PRO A 246 10.62 -6.14 -25.45
CA PRO A 246 9.51 -6.54 -26.33
C PRO A 246 8.64 -5.36 -26.76
N VAL A 247 8.75 -4.22 -26.12
CA VAL A 247 7.98 -3.01 -26.40
C VAL A 247 8.84 -1.76 -26.31
N ILE A 248 8.53 -0.77 -27.13
CA ILE A 248 9.12 0.57 -27.10
C ILE A 248 8.03 1.62 -26.98
N LYS A 249 8.37 2.77 -26.39
CA LYS A 249 7.46 3.92 -26.29
C LYS A 249 7.97 5.06 -27.16
N GLU A 250 7.13 5.53 -28.07
CA GLU A 250 7.38 6.71 -28.89
C GLU A 250 6.25 7.71 -28.71
N GLY A 251 6.57 8.86 -28.17
CA GLY A 251 5.57 9.87 -27.77
C GLY A 251 4.57 9.29 -26.76
N ALA A 252 3.27 9.32 -27.11
CA ALA A 252 2.20 8.78 -26.27
C ALA A 252 1.85 7.30 -26.56
N LYS A 253 2.45 6.71 -27.61
CA LYS A 253 2.13 5.36 -28.07
C LYS A 253 3.19 4.33 -27.69
N TRP A 254 2.73 3.09 -27.58
CA TRP A 254 3.55 1.90 -27.37
C TRP A 254 3.50 1.04 -28.60
N PHE A 255 4.66 0.53 -28.97
CA PHE A 255 4.86 -0.31 -30.16
C PHE A 255 5.43 -1.64 -29.74
N ARG A 256 5.04 -2.70 -30.45
CA ARG A 256 5.66 -4.03 -30.36
C ARG A 256 7.00 -4.00 -31.11
N THR A 257 8.00 -4.67 -30.56
CA THR A 257 9.25 -4.95 -31.24
C THR A 257 9.18 -6.32 -31.91
N THR A 258 10.14 -6.66 -32.77
CA THR A 258 10.24 -7.98 -33.42
C THR A 258 10.77 -9.06 -32.47
N SER A 259 11.07 -8.73 -31.24
CA SER A 259 11.66 -9.68 -30.29
C SER A 259 10.59 -10.62 -29.75
N ASP A 260 10.85 -11.93 -29.82
CA ASP A 260 10.06 -12.90 -29.04
C ASP A 260 10.19 -12.62 -27.56
N TYR A 261 9.10 -12.81 -26.83
CA TYR A 261 9.08 -12.50 -25.39
C TYR A 261 8.31 -13.52 -24.58
N ASP A 262 9.01 -14.09 -23.63
CA ASP A 262 8.44 -14.86 -22.54
C ASP A 262 8.87 -14.28 -21.19
N ILE A 263 7.95 -14.30 -20.22
CA ILE A 263 8.26 -13.84 -18.87
C ILE A 263 9.33 -14.72 -18.23
N ASN A 264 10.41 -14.10 -17.75
CA ASN A 264 11.46 -14.79 -17.02
C ASN A 264 10.97 -15.22 -15.62
N LYS A 265 10.34 -16.40 -15.55
CA LYS A 265 9.78 -16.97 -14.32
C LYS A 265 10.84 -17.23 -13.25
N GLU A 266 12.06 -17.62 -13.65
CA GLU A 266 13.15 -17.87 -12.72
C GLU A 266 13.59 -16.58 -12.01
N ARG A 267 13.74 -15.50 -12.78
CA ARG A 267 14.06 -14.17 -12.23
C ARG A 267 12.97 -13.67 -11.29
N ILE A 268 11.69 -13.85 -11.65
CA ILE A 268 10.56 -13.48 -10.80
C ILE A 268 10.57 -14.28 -9.49
N ALA A 269 10.75 -15.60 -9.58
CA ALA A 269 10.84 -16.47 -8.40
C ALA A 269 12.01 -16.07 -7.50
N PHE A 270 13.17 -15.79 -8.07
CA PHE A 270 14.35 -15.32 -7.34
C PHE A 270 14.07 -13.99 -6.60
N LEU A 271 13.56 -12.98 -7.30
CA LEU A 271 13.25 -11.67 -6.69
C LEU A 271 12.14 -11.76 -5.63
N THR A 272 11.16 -12.62 -5.83
CA THR A 272 10.11 -12.89 -4.84
C THR A 272 10.67 -13.55 -3.60
N SER A 273 11.56 -14.54 -3.76
CA SER A 273 12.22 -15.22 -2.65
C SER A 273 13.12 -14.28 -1.84
N GLN A 274 13.80 -13.34 -2.52
CA GLN A 274 14.59 -12.31 -1.84
C GLN A 274 13.71 -11.42 -0.94
N ARG A 275 12.59 -10.91 -1.47
CA ARG A 275 11.64 -10.09 -0.68
C ARG A 275 11.08 -10.85 0.53
N LEU A 276 10.77 -12.13 0.34
CA LEU A 276 10.32 -12.98 1.43
C LEU A 276 11.40 -13.14 2.52
N ASN A 277 12.67 -13.28 2.12
CA ASN A 277 13.78 -13.41 3.07
C ASN A 277 14.03 -12.08 3.81
N GLU A 278 13.97 -10.95 3.12
CA GLU A 278 14.07 -9.62 3.74
C GLU A 278 12.93 -9.41 4.76
N TRP A 279 11.70 -9.79 4.42
CA TRP A 279 10.58 -9.72 5.35
C TRP A 279 10.75 -10.64 6.56
N LYS A 280 11.23 -11.88 6.37
CA LYS A 280 11.59 -12.78 7.49
C LYS A 280 12.65 -12.18 8.40
N GLU A 281 13.58 -11.42 7.85
CA GLU A 281 14.58 -10.70 8.63
C GLU A 281 13.93 -9.60 9.48
N VAL A 282 12.96 -8.86 8.93
CA VAL A 282 12.16 -7.87 9.68
C VAL A 282 11.40 -8.56 10.82
N GLN A 283 10.80 -9.74 10.59
CA GLN A 283 10.12 -10.48 11.66
C GLN A 283 11.11 -10.88 12.78
N ARG A 284 12.32 -11.34 12.43
CA ARG A 284 13.37 -11.63 13.44
C ARG A 284 13.79 -10.36 14.20
N TYR A 285 13.85 -9.21 13.52
CA TYR A 285 14.10 -7.91 14.16
C TYR A 285 13.00 -7.53 15.15
N ILE A 286 11.73 -7.70 14.77
CA ILE A 286 10.57 -7.41 15.64
C ILE A 286 10.59 -8.28 16.90
N ASP A 287 10.90 -9.56 16.75
CA ASP A 287 10.89 -10.54 17.84
C ASP A 287 12.20 -10.55 18.65
N SER A 288 13.20 -9.79 18.23
CA SER A 288 14.53 -9.77 18.87
C SER A 288 14.44 -9.28 20.32
N LYS A 289 15.14 -9.99 21.21
CA LYS A 289 15.37 -9.60 22.61
C LYS A 289 16.75 -8.96 22.79
N ASP A 290 17.62 -9.05 21.79
CA ASP A 290 18.93 -8.42 21.78
C ASP A 290 18.85 -6.92 21.45
N CYS A 291 19.99 -6.24 21.50
CA CYS A 291 20.08 -4.83 21.15
C CYS A 291 19.56 -4.58 19.73
N LEU A 292 18.50 -3.77 19.60
CA LEU A 292 17.85 -3.47 18.32
C LEU A 292 18.78 -2.74 17.34
N MET A 293 19.62 -1.83 17.84
CA MET A 293 20.60 -1.12 17.00
C MET A 293 21.71 -2.06 16.51
N LYS A 294 22.20 -2.99 17.37
CA LYS A 294 23.15 -4.02 16.95
C LYS A 294 22.57 -4.89 15.84
N PHE A 295 21.31 -5.30 15.94
CA PHE A 295 20.66 -6.06 14.87
C PHE A 295 20.69 -5.32 13.54
N LEU A 296 20.30 -4.03 13.52
CA LEU A 296 20.30 -3.23 12.29
C LEU A 296 21.71 -3.04 11.73
N ARG A 297 22.70 -2.81 12.58
CA ARG A 297 24.09 -2.68 12.18
C ARG A 297 24.62 -3.96 11.54
N ASN A 298 24.34 -5.11 12.14
CA ASN A 298 24.73 -6.41 11.58
C ASN A 298 24.10 -6.65 10.20
N ALA A 299 22.81 -6.29 10.02
CA ALA A 299 22.12 -6.39 8.73
C ALA A 299 22.71 -5.45 7.64
N LEU A 300 23.46 -4.42 8.06
CA LEU A 300 24.16 -3.48 7.20
C LEU A 300 25.67 -3.73 7.10
N ASN A 301 26.15 -4.84 7.66
CA ASN A 301 27.56 -5.24 7.70
C ASN A 301 28.48 -4.21 8.40
N ASP A 302 27.96 -3.53 9.44
CA ASP A 302 28.77 -2.74 10.35
C ASP A 302 29.61 -3.68 11.26
N PRO A 303 30.92 -3.56 11.32
CA PRO A 303 31.77 -4.45 12.09
C PRO A 303 31.66 -4.27 13.62
N ASP A 304 31.07 -3.16 14.10
CA ASP A 304 30.91 -2.93 15.52
C ASP A 304 29.75 -3.73 16.11
N GLU A 305 30.06 -4.72 16.92
CA GLU A 305 29.10 -5.59 17.58
C GLU A 305 28.66 -5.11 18.97
N SER A 306 29.05 -3.93 19.41
CA SER A 306 28.67 -3.41 20.72
C SER A 306 27.18 -3.14 20.84
N SER A 307 26.62 -3.30 22.04
CA SER A 307 25.25 -2.89 22.36
C SER A 307 25.15 -1.38 22.44
N CYS A 308 24.01 -0.82 21.94
CA CYS A 308 23.84 0.65 21.91
C CYS A 308 23.55 1.28 23.28
N GLY A 309 23.17 0.50 24.28
CA GLY A 309 22.86 0.98 25.65
C GLY A 309 21.62 1.86 25.77
N ARG A 310 20.81 2.03 24.70
CA ARG A 310 19.72 3.02 24.65
C ARG A 310 18.47 2.61 23.87
N CYS A 311 18.42 1.44 23.27
CA CYS A 311 17.15 0.93 22.74
C CYS A 311 16.31 0.33 23.88
N ALA A 312 15.02 0.08 23.62
CA ALA A 312 14.11 -0.48 24.63
C ALA A 312 14.58 -1.82 25.20
N ASN A 313 15.32 -2.63 24.43
CA ASN A 313 15.88 -3.89 24.91
C ASN A 313 17.14 -3.71 25.78
N CYS A 314 17.91 -2.65 25.57
CA CYS A 314 19.09 -2.34 26.39
C CYS A 314 18.74 -1.58 27.68
N LEU A 315 17.77 -0.68 27.62
CA LEU A 315 17.36 0.19 28.70
C LEU A 315 15.81 0.29 28.75
N PRO A 316 15.14 -0.66 29.40
CA PRO A 316 13.68 -0.71 29.43
C PRO A 316 13.00 0.54 30.01
N ASP A 317 13.65 1.26 30.92
CA ASP A 317 13.09 2.45 31.59
C ASP A 317 12.82 3.64 30.65
N ILE A 318 13.46 3.67 29.48
CA ILE A 318 13.21 4.73 28.47
C ILE A 318 12.17 4.31 27.41
N ALA A 319 11.69 3.08 27.48
CA ALA A 319 10.71 2.57 26.53
C ALA A 319 9.36 3.30 26.71
N LEU A 320 8.70 3.55 25.58
CA LEU A 320 7.34 4.05 25.59
C LEU A 320 6.39 2.96 26.11
N PRO A 321 5.27 3.35 26.77
CA PRO A 321 4.27 2.40 27.23
C PRO A 321 3.77 1.51 26.09
N LEU A 322 3.62 0.22 26.38
CA LEU A 322 3.05 -0.74 25.41
C LEU A 322 1.52 -0.69 25.38
N GLY A 323 0.90 -0.27 26.49
CA GLY A 323 -0.54 -0.19 26.64
C GLY A 323 -1.16 1.05 25.98
N TYR A 324 -2.45 0.97 25.78
CA TYR A 324 -3.30 2.03 25.25
C TYR A 324 -4.66 2.02 25.99
N SER A 325 -5.39 3.12 25.95
CA SER A 325 -6.73 3.22 26.52
C SER A 325 -7.73 2.32 25.79
N HIS A 326 -8.44 1.47 26.53
CA HIS A 326 -9.51 0.63 25.97
C HIS A 326 -10.60 1.49 25.29
N ALA A 327 -10.93 2.65 25.86
CA ALA A 327 -11.90 3.57 25.27
C ALA A 327 -11.44 4.09 23.89
N LEU A 328 -10.15 4.42 23.75
CA LEU A 328 -9.59 4.80 22.45
C LEU A 328 -9.62 3.64 21.45
N CYS A 329 -9.37 2.42 21.88
CA CYS A 329 -9.45 1.25 21.00
C CYS A 329 -10.88 1.00 20.50
N VAL A 330 -11.89 1.08 21.40
CA VAL A 330 -13.30 0.98 21.01
C VAL A 330 -13.66 2.08 20.00
N SER A 331 -13.26 3.32 20.27
CA SER A 331 -13.49 4.45 19.35
C SER A 331 -12.77 4.27 18.00
N ALA A 332 -11.58 3.65 17.99
CA ALA A 332 -10.86 3.33 16.76
C ALA A 332 -11.60 2.25 15.93
N VAL A 333 -12.15 1.23 16.58
CA VAL A 333 -12.99 0.21 15.90
C VAL A 333 -14.21 0.87 15.26
N GLU A 334 -14.89 1.74 15.99
CA GLU A 334 -16.04 2.50 15.47
C GLU A 334 -15.64 3.40 14.31
N PHE A 335 -14.53 4.11 14.44
CA PHE A 335 -13.97 4.93 13.35
C PHE A 335 -13.70 4.11 12.09
N LEU A 336 -13.08 2.94 12.21
CA LEU A 336 -12.79 2.05 11.08
C LEU A 336 -14.07 1.46 10.46
N ARG A 337 -15.10 1.19 11.26
CA ARG A 337 -16.41 0.71 10.80
C ARG A 337 -17.17 1.74 9.98
N HIS A 338 -16.99 3.02 10.29
CA HIS A 338 -17.68 4.11 9.61
C HIS A 338 -16.83 4.77 8.51
N GLY A 339 -15.64 4.26 8.23
CA GLY A 339 -14.80 4.72 7.13
C GLY A 339 -15.50 4.55 5.77
N GLU A 340 -15.57 5.61 4.98
CA GLU A 340 -16.11 5.54 3.62
C GLU A 340 -15.09 4.95 2.66
N MET A 341 -15.51 3.96 1.89
CA MET A 341 -14.75 3.40 0.79
C MET A 341 -15.56 3.47 -0.49
N ILE A 342 -15.04 4.22 -1.45
CA ILE A 342 -15.68 4.43 -2.75
C ILE A 342 -15.21 3.35 -3.73
N LEU A 343 -16.15 2.79 -4.49
CA LEU A 343 -15.89 1.90 -5.61
C LEU A 343 -16.19 2.66 -6.90
N GLU A 344 -15.14 3.12 -7.56
CA GLU A 344 -15.27 3.83 -8.83
C GLU A 344 -15.79 2.90 -9.94
N PRO A 345 -16.77 3.36 -10.72
CA PRO A 345 -17.29 2.60 -11.84
C PRO A 345 -16.27 2.47 -12.98
N LYS A 346 -16.36 1.40 -13.73
CA LYS A 346 -15.54 1.23 -14.92
C LYS A 346 -16.07 2.13 -16.05
N LYS A 347 -15.20 3.01 -16.57
CA LYS A 347 -15.56 3.99 -17.61
C LYS A 347 -15.44 3.46 -19.05
N LEU A 348 -14.53 2.48 -19.27
CA LEU A 348 -14.24 1.93 -20.61
C LEU A 348 -14.47 0.42 -20.62
N ILE A 349 -15.19 -0.06 -21.64
CA ILE A 349 -15.42 -1.50 -21.89
C ILE A 349 -14.81 -1.87 -23.25
N PRO A 350 -13.97 -2.93 -23.34
CA PRO A 350 -13.46 -3.48 -24.60
C PRO A 350 -14.60 -3.96 -25.50
N LYS A 351 -14.37 -3.96 -26.81
CA LYS A 351 -15.37 -4.35 -27.80
C LYS A 351 -15.91 -5.78 -27.64
N ASP A 352 -15.06 -6.67 -27.15
CA ASP A 352 -15.31 -8.10 -26.99
C ASP A 352 -15.85 -8.52 -25.61
N ALA A 353 -15.85 -7.59 -24.63
CA ALA A 353 -16.22 -7.94 -23.24
C ALA A 353 -17.70 -8.30 -23.07
N PHE A 354 -18.59 -7.71 -23.88
CA PHE A 354 -20.05 -7.91 -23.81
C PHE A 354 -20.68 -8.04 -25.21
N LEU A 355 -20.15 -8.92 -26.02
CA LEU A 355 -20.58 -9.14 -27.41
C LEU A 355 -22.09 -9.33 -27.56
N ILE A 356 -22.71 -10.07 -26.62
CA ILE A 356 -24.15 -10.38 -26.66
C ILE A 356 -25.02 -9.13 -26.45
N TYR A 357 -24.52 -8.15 -25.66
CA TYR A 357 -25.27 -6.95 -25.29
C TYR A 357 -24.87 -5.71 -26.08
N GLY A 358 -23.82 -5.80 -26.91
CA GLY A 358 -23.35 -4.70 -27.74
C GLY A 358 -22.73 -3.53 -26.97
N PHE A 359 -22.49 -3.66 -25.66
CA PHE A 359 -21.89 -2.61 -24.84
C PHE A 359 -20.38 -2.58 -25.03
N HIS A 360 -19.85 -1.46 -25.51
CA HIS A 360 -18.40 -1.26 -25.67
C HIS A 360 -18.02 0.23 -25.66
N GLY A 361 -16.74 0.50 -25.50
CA GLY A 361 -16.21 1.86 -25.52
C GLY A 361 -16.44 2.63 -24.21
N ASN A 362 -16.56 3.95 -24.30
CA ASN A 362 -16.75 4.82 -23.15
C ASN A 362 -18.23 4.85 -22.72
N LEU A 363 -18.52 4.29 -21.54
CA LEU A 363 -19.87 4.22 -20.99
C LEU A 363 -20.44 5.57 -20.60
N GLU A 364 -19.60 6.48 -20.12
CA GLU A 364 -20.03 7.83 -19.71
C GLU A 364 -20.58 8.61 -20.91
N LYS A 365 -19.88 8.53 -22.06
CA LYS A 365 -20.34 9.17 -23.32
C LYS A 365 -21.64 8.57 -23.86
N GLN A 366 -21.99 7.36 -23.45
CA GLN A 366 -23.21 6.66 -23.86
C GLN A 366 -24.35 6.83 -22.86
N GLY A 367 -24.14 7.56 -21.74
CA GLY A 367 -25.11 7.67 -20.67
C GLY A 367 -25.35 6.37 -19.88
N LEU A 368 -24.38 5.45 -19.94
CA LEU A 368 -24.44 4.12 -19.31
C LEU A 368 -23.51 4.01 -18.09
N SER A 369 -22.93 5.12 -17.65
CA SER A 369 -22.09 5.15 -16.44
C SER A 369 -22.95 4.96 -15.20
N SER A 370 -22.51 4.09 -14.29
CA SER A 370 -23.08 4.03 -12.95
C SER A 370 -22.46 5.08 -12.03
N GLU A 371 -23.17 5.46 -10.99
CA GLU A 371 -22.58 6.23 -9.91
C GLU A 371 -21.55 5.42 -9.12
N PRO A 372 -20.61 6.11 -8.41
CA PRO A 372 -19.66 5.42 -7.55
C PRO A 372 -20.38 4.61 -6.47
N GLY A 373 -19.97 3.35 -6.36
CA GLY A 373 -20.46 2.44 -5.32
C GLY A 373 -19.84 2.70 -3.96
N ARG A 374 -20.30 1.96 -2.94
CA ARG A 374 -19.73 1.96 -1.58
C ARG A 374 -19.34 0.55 -1.16
N ILE A 375 -18.26 0.44 -0.44
CA ILE A 375 -17.74 -0.81 0.14
C ILE A 375 -17.84 -0.69 1.65
N LEU A 376 -18.48 -1.65 2.29
CA LEU A 376 -18.61 -1.68 3.75
C LEU A 376 -17.26 -1.94 4.44
N SER A 377 -16.46 -2.85 3.89
CA SER A 377 -15.14 -3.22 4.46
C SER A 377 -14.26 -3.86 3.41
N ARG A 378 -12.96 -3.93 3.69
CA ARG A 378 -12.05 -4.86 3.03
C ARG A 378 -11.93 -6.14 3.83
N TRP A 379 -11.50 -7.20 3.16
CA TRP A 379 -11.22 -8.47 3.80
C TRP A 379 -10.15 -8.30 4.89
N GLY A 380 -10.42 -8.77 6.10
CA GLY A 380 -9.47 -8.71 7.21
C GLY A 380 -9.33 -7.36 7.92
N ASP A 381 -9.97 -6.27 7.45
CA ASP A 381 -9.92 -4.97 8.15
C ASP A 381 -10.44 -5.09 9.59
N ALA A 382 -9.83 -4.36 10.54
CA ALA A 382 -10.20 -4.35 11.96
C ALA A 382 -11.63 -3.81 12.25
N GLY A 383 -12.27 -3.11 11.28
CA GLY A 383 -13.66 -2.67 11.38
C GLY A 383 -14.65 -3.84 11.17
N TRP A 384 -15.19 -3.93 9.95
CA TRP A 384 -16.11 -5.00 9.55
C TRP A 384 -15.41 -6.20 8.88
N GLY A 385 -14.16 -6.07 8.44
CA GLY A 385 -13.46 -7.07 7.64
C GLY A 385 -13.31 -8.41 8.34
N HIS A 386 -12.96 -8.44 9.62
CA HIS A 386 -12.88 -9.68 10.42
C HIS A 386 -14.24 -10.35 10.56
N VAL A 387 -15.32 -9.56 10.74
CA VAL A 387 -16.69 -10.08 10.84
C VAL A 387 -17.11 -10.70 9.51
N VAL A 388 -16.82 -10.02 8.39
CA VAL A 388 -17.09 -10.52 7.03
C VAL A 388 -16.34 -11.81 6.78
N ALA A 389 -15.04 -11.88 7.12
CA ALA A 389 -14.22 -13.07 6.95
C ALA A 389 -14.74 -14.26 7.76
N ALA A 390 -14.99 -14.08 9.05
CA ALA A 390 -15.52 -15.12 9.93
C ALA A 390 -16.89 -15.63 9.45
N ASN A 391 -17.78 -14.72 9.08
CA ASN A 391 -19.13 -15.04 8.61
C ASN A 391 -19.11 -15.79 7.25
N LYS A 392 -18.23 -15.40 6.33
CA LYS A 392 -18.06 -16.11 5.06
C LYS A 392 -17.60 -17.55 5.29
N HIS A 393 -16.64 -17.78 6.20
CA HIS A 393 -16.19 -19.13 6.56
C HIS A 393 -17.31 -19.95 7.24
N ALA A 394 -18.16 -19.29 8.02
CA ALA A 394 -19.35 -19.93 8.62
C ALA A 394 -20.50 -20.16 7.64
N GLY A 395 -20.41 -19.67 6.40
CA GLY A 395 -21.45 -19.80 5.38
C GLY A 395 -22.70 -18.95 5.62
N HIS A 396 -22.64 -17.97 6.53
CA HIS A 396 -23.77 -17.10 6.87
C HIS A 396 -23.29 -15.71 7.31
N PHE A 397 -23.75 -14.67 6.65
CA PHE A 397 -23.55 -13.28 7.12
C PHE A 397 -24.59 -12.95 8.19
N ASN A 398 -24.16 -12.55 9.38
CA ASN A 398 -25.02 -12.24 10.51
C ASN A 398 -25.81 -10.94 10.33
N ASP A 399 -26.79 -10.68 11.22
CA ASP A 399 -27.64 -9.50 11.11
C ASP A 399 -26.91 -8.20 11.39
N SER A 400 -25.81 -8.21 12.16
CA SER A 400 -25.00 -7.01 12.36
C SER A 400 -24.40 -6.47 11.06
N LEU A 401 -24.03 -7.34 10.12
CA LEU A 401 -23.58 -6.90 8.78
C LEU A 401 -24.74 -6.36 7.93
N VAL A 402 -25.95 -6.94 8.09
CA VAL A 402 -27.17 -6.42 7.43
C VAL A 402 -27.44 -5.00 7.94
N ASP A 403 -27.39 -4.81 9.26
CA ASP A 403 -27.59 -3.50 9.89
C ASP A 403 -26.56 -2.47 9.45
N ALA A 404 -25.30 -2.86 9.37
CA ALA A 404 -24.22 -2.00 8.92
C ALA A 404 -24.38 -1.56 7.45
N VAL A 405 -24.85 -2.45 6.56
CA VAL A 405 -25.14 -2.10 5.17
C VAL A 405 -26.35 -1.18 5.07
N VAL A 406 -27.39 -1.43 5.83
CA VAL A 406 -28.60 -0.57 5.86
C VAL A 406 -28.25 0.81 6.38
N GLU A 407 -27.51 0.92 7.48
CA GLU A 407 -27.00 2.19 8.02
C GLU A 407 -26.14 2.92 6.98
N MET A 408 -25.19 2.21 6.33
CA MET A 408 -24.37 2.81 5.29
C MET A 408 -25.22 3.39 4.16
N ILE A 409 -26.28 2.73 3.72
CA ILE A 409 -27.17 3.20 2.64
C ILE A 409 -27.99 4.41 3.09
N LEU A 410 -28.62 4.34 4.27
CA LEU A 410 -29.58 5.34 4.74
C LEU A 410 -28.91 6.59 5.30
N ASP A 411 -27.79 6.44 6.03
CA ASP A 411 -27.21 7.51 6.82
C ASP A 411 -25.96 8.13 6.21
N ARG A 412 -25.16 7.33 5.51
CA ARG A 412 -23.87 7.79 4.93
C ARG A 412 -23.90 7.98 3.42
N TRP A 413 -24.27 6.95 2.65
CA TRP A 413 -24.29 7.05 1.19
C TRP A 413 -25.43 7.93 0.68
N LYS A 414 -26.66 7.70 1.16
CA LYS A 414 -27.88 8.45 0.79
C LYS A 414 -28.04 8.56 -0.74
N PRO A 415 -28.09 7.42 -1.47
CA PRO A 415 -28.17 7.48 -2.93
C PRO A 415 -29.41 8.26 -3.38
N ALA A 416 -29.24 9.11 -4.40
CA ALA A 416 -30.33 9.89 -4.98
C ALA A 416 -30.40 9.67 -6.50
N PRO A 417 -31.50 9.11 -7.05
CA PRO A 417 -32.74 8.73 -6.33
C PRO A 417 -32.54 7.54 -5.39
N ALA A 418 -33.42 7.40 -4.40
CA ALA A 418 -33.43 6.25 -3.49
C ALA A 418 -33.62 4.94 -4.29
N PRO A 419 -32.96 3.84 -3.88
CA PRO A 419 -33.08 2.56 -4.56
C PRO A 419 -34.51 2.03 -4.49
N LEU A 420 -35.04 1.55 -5.62
CA LEU A 420 -36.38 0.99 -5.72
C LEU A 420 -36.42 -0.53 -5.52
N TRP A 421 -35.30 -1.20 -5.67
CA TRP A 421 -35.14 -2.64 -5.53
C TRP A 421 -33.67 -3.02 -5.27
N ILE A 422 -33.47 -4.23 -4.80
CA ILE A 422 -32.13 -4.81 -4.61
C ILE A 422 -32.01 -6.09 -5.44
N THR A 423 -30.84 -6.29 -6.01
CA THR A 423 -30.40 -7.57 -6.58
C THR A 423 -29.02 -7.92 -6.06
N CYS A 424 -28.51 -9.08 -6.41
CA CYS A 424 -27.13 -9.46 -6.11
C CYS A 424 -26.47 -10.14 -7.31
N VAL A 425 -25.15 -10.06 -7.39
CA VAL A 425 -24.36 -10.93 -8.25
C VAL A 425 -24.27 -12.30 -7.55
N PRO A 426 -24.84 -13.38 -8.12
CA PRO A 426 -24.82 -14.68 -7.47
C PRO A 426 -23.40 -15.26 -7.42
N SER A 427 -23.10 -16.02 -6.36
CA SER A 427 -21.84 -16.73 -6.21
C SER A 427 -21.98 -18.15 -6.78
N MET A 428 -20.97 -18.60 -7.55
CA MET A 428 -20.89 -19.98 -8.04
C MET A 428 -20.60 -21.00 -6.93
N ILE A 429 -19.93 -20.56 -5.86
CA ILE A 429 -19.48 -21.42 -4.76
C ILE A 429 -20.48 -21.39 -3.60
N HIS A 430 -21.02 -20.20 -3.31
CA HIS A 430 -21.91 -19.96 -2.17
C HIS A 430 -23.29 -19.50 -2.65
N LEU A 431 -24.09 -20.44 -3.16
CA LEU A 431 -25.35 -20.16 -3.87
C LEU A 431 -26.36 -19.34 -3.04
N GLU A 432 -26.45 -19.57 -1.73
CA GLU A 432 -27.42 -18.92 -0.84
C GLU A 432 -26.83 -17.79 0.02
N LEU A 433 -25.51 -17.74 0.20
CA LEU A 433 -24.87 -16.77 1.10
C LEU A 433 -25.15 -15.32 0.68
N VAL A 434 -24.88 -14.99 -0.60
CA VAL A 434 -25.06 -13.62 -1.11
C VAL A 434 -26.54 -13.29 -1.34
N PRO A 435 -27.36 -14.15 -1.99
CA PRO A 435 -28.79 -13.89 -2.13
C PRO A 435 -29.53 -13.81 -0.80
N GLY A 436 -29.21 -14.67 0.17
CA GLY A 436 -29.79 -14.64 1.51
C GLY A 436 -29.47 -13.34 2.26
N PHE A 437 -28.26 -12.86 2.14
CA PHE A 437 -27.86 -11.54 2.69
C PHE A 437 -28.61 -10.39 2.02
N ALA A 438 -28.64 -10.35 0.69
CA ALA A 438 -29.31 -9.29 -0.07
C ALA A 438 -30.82 -9.23 0.20
N ARG A 439 -31.49 -10.39 0.36
CA ARG A 439 -32.92 -10.44 0.75
C ARG A 439 -33.17 -9.81 2.12
N ARG A 440 -32.28 -10.07 3.12
CA ARG A 440 -32.44 -9.49 4.46
C ARG A 440 -32.20 -7.98 4.44
N VAL A 441 -31.21 -7.48 3.67
CA VAL A 441 -31.02 -6.04 3.44
C VAL A 441 -32.26 -5.42 2.80
N ALA A 442 -32.83 -6.05 1.73
CA ALA A 442 -34.02 -5.59 1.06
C ALA A 442 -35.23 -5.51 2.02
N THR A 443 -35.41 -6.54 2.86
CA THR A 443 -36.46 -6.57 3.87
C THR A 443 -36.35 -5.41 4.86
N LYS A 444 -35.13 -5.12 5.37
CA LYS A 444 -34.91 -4.01 6.30
C LYS A 444 -35.10 -2.64 5.65
N LEU A 445 -34.75 -2.48 4.37
CA LEU A 445 -34.98 -1.26 3.59
C LEU A 445 -36.43 -1.13 3.09
N GLN A 446 -37.28 -2.16 3.28
CA GLN A 446 -38.66 -2.23 2.81
C GLN A 446 -38.81 -2.06 1.29
N ILE A 447 -37.84 -2.61 0.52
CA ILE A 447 -37.86 -2.63 -0.94
C ILE A 447 -37.75 -4.05 -1.47
N PRO A 448 -38.26 -4.33 -2.71
CA PRO A 448 -38.26 -5.70 -3.26
C PRO A 448 -36.83 -6.18 -3.56
N PHE A 449 -36.60 -7.50 -3.30
CA PHE A 449 -35.44 -8.22 -3.81
C PHE A 449 -35.80 -8.86 -5.15
N LEU A 450 -35.02 -8.54 -6.20
CA LEU A 450 -35.22 -9.09 -7.55
C LEU A 450 -34.05 -9.98 -7.94
N CYS A 451 -34.32 -11.22 -8.32
CA CYS A 451 -33.32 -12.13 -8.84
C CYS A 451 -33.15 -11.90 -10.35
N LEU A 452 -32.33 -10.93 -10.73
CA LEU A 452 -32.13 -10.52 -12.12
C LEU A 452 -31.05 -11.33 -12.86
N PHE A 453 -30.18 -12.02 -12.12
CA PHE A 453 -29.07 -12.79 -12.70
C PHE A 453 -29.37 -14.29 -12.62
N ARG A 454 -29.38 -14.98 -13.76
CA ARG A 454 -29.35 -16.45 -13.85
C ARG A 454 -27.99 -16.86 -14.43
N PHE A 455 -27.33 -17.84 -13.81
CA PHE A 455 -26.17 -18.46 -14.42
C PHE A 455 -26.60 -19.27 -15.66
N ILE A 456 -26.20 -18.80 -16.83
CA ILE A 456 -26.23 -19.61 -18.05
C ILE A 456 -24.87 -20.32 -18.07
N ARG A 457 -24.86 -21.62 -17.81
CA ARG A 457 -23.66 -22.46 -17.65
C ARG A 457 -22.63 -22.39 -18.80
N THR A 458 -22.99 -21.80 -19.93
CA THR A 458 -22.19 -21.74 -21.16
C THR A 458 -21.35 -20.48 -21.35
N LEU A 459 -21.40 -19.48 -20.47
CA LEU A 459 -20.78 -18.16 -20.72
C LEU A 459 -19.80 -17.64 -19.66
N ILE A 460 -19.37 -18.48 -18.70
CA ILE A 460 -18.56 -18.01 -17.56
C ILE A 460 -17.24 -18.79 -17.35
N PRO A 461 -16.32 -18.85 -18.28
CA PRO A 461 -14.90 -19.05 -17.92
C PRO A 461 -14.18 -17.74 -17.53
N ILE A 462 -14.77 -16.55 -17.80
CA ILE A 462 -14.02 -15.29 -17.77
C ILE A 462 -14.23 -14.46 -16.47
N LEU A 463 -15.30 -14.72 -15.72
CA LEU A 463 -15.63 -13.93 -14.52
C LEU A 463 -15.30 -14.61 -13.17
N SER A 464 -15.02 -15.93 -13.17
CA SER A 464 -14.86 -16.68 -11.91
C SER A 464 -13.49 -16.60 -11.23
N GLU A 465 -12.45 -16.07 -11.90
CA GLU A 465 -11.08 -16.06 -11.36
C GLU A 465 -10.63 -14.73 -10.74
N ARG A 466 -11.47 -13.67 -10.69
CA ARG A 466 -11.02 -12.34 -10.30
C ARG A 466 -11.90 -11.54 -9.36
N ALA A 467 -12.67 -12.19 -8.51
CA ALA A 467 -13.42 -11.53 -7.42
C ALA A 467 -12.88 -11.90 -6.03
N PHE A 468 -11.54 -11.98 -5.91
CA PHE A 468 -10.86 -12.11 -4.61
C PHE A 468 -9.54 -11.36 -4.61
#